data_305e5c59d2f0748b85fadf6f690fd1b9
#
_entry.id   305e5c59d2f0748b85fadf6f690fd1b9
#
_cell.length_a   1.000
_cell.length_b   1.000
_cell.length_c   1.000
_cell.angle_alpha   90.00
_cell.angle_beta   90.00
_cell.angle_gamma   90.00
#
_symmetry.space_group_name_H-M   'P 1'
#
loop_
_entity.id
_entity.type
_entity.pdbx_description
1 polymer ?
#
loop_
_entity_poly.entity_id
_entity_poly.type
_entity_poly.pdbx_seq_one_letter_code
_entity_poly.pdbx_strand_id
1 'polypeptide(L)'
;EKLSGIKSHTIRIWEKRYDLVNPLRTDTNIRAYNDNQLKKILNVSFLINNGMKISKVASLSNDEISEKVLQLTSKAEGFESHINSFVLCSLQFDQVLFNNTYGQLKEKYNLAFIYENVFIPTLRRIGALWSSGELFPAQEHFLSNMIKQKFYHSIENASPSPRIRQKAFLFLPPWEDHDFALLYSNMILKENGYDVVNVGKTISFDSILQCIDKIKPDLLFTTFIVGQKVTVLQQFCDDVNLSLIHISEPTRPG
;
A
#
# COMPACT_ATOMS: atom_id res chain seq x y z
N GLU A 1 6.42 6.72 -19.55
CA GLU A 1 5.31 7.67 -19.48
C GLU A 1 4.44 7.40 -18.24
N LYS A 2 3.87 6.21 -18.09
CA LYS A 2 2.99 5.86 -16.96
C LYS A 2 3.66 5.99 -15.59
N LEU A 3 4.94 5.58 -15.48
CA LEU A 3 5.72 5.66 -14.23
C LEU A 3 6.06 7.09 -13.82
N SER A 4 6.46 7.91 -14.77
CA SER A 4 7.00 9.26 -14.49
C SER A 4 5.98 10.39 -14.66
N GLY A 5 4.80 10.11 -15.21
CA GLY A 5 3.83 11.13 -15.60
C GLY A 5 4.27 12.00 -16.79
N ILE A 6 5.47 11.76 -17.35
CA ILE A 6 6.03 12.54 -18.43
C ILE A 6 5.78 11.85 -19.76
N LYS A 7 5.26 12.59 -20.72
CA LYS A 7 4.97 12.06 -22.06
C LYS A 7 6.25 11.54 -22.73
N SER A 8 6.18 10.40 -23.40
CA SER A 8 7.33 9.75 -24.03
C SER A 8 8.07 10.64 -25.04
N HIS A 9 7.35 11.53 -25.75
CA HIS A 9 8.00 12.50 -26.64
C HIS A 9 8.84 13.54 -25.88
N THR A 10 8.43 13.93 -24.68
CA THR A 10 9.17 14.86 -23.82
C THR A 10 10.48 14.23 -23.34
N ILE A 11 10.45 12.95 -22.93
CA ILE A 11 11.66 12.21 -22.56
C ILE A 11 12.63 12.13 -23.74
N ARG A 12 12.12 11.91 -24.97
CA ARG A 12 12.95 11.92 -26.20
C ARG A 12 13.59 13.28 -26.50
N ILE A 13 12.90 14.38 -26.18
CA ILE A 13 13.46 15.73 -26.28
C ILE A 13 14.58 15.90 -25.26
N TRP A 14 14.41 15.41 -24.04
CA TRP A 14 15.42 15.50 -22.99
C TRP A 14 16.66 14.66 -23.30
N GLU A 15 16.47 13.45 -23.85
CA GLU A 15 17.54 12.62 -24.39
C GLU A 15 18.37 13.41 -25.43
N LYS A 16 17.71 13.96 -26.44
CA LYS A 16 18.41 14.66 -27.55
C LYS A 16 19.03 16.00 -27.16
N ARG A 17 18.36 16.77 -26.33
CA ARG A 17 18.74 18.17 -26.06
C ARG A 17 19.65 18.31 -24.85
N TYR A 18 19.54 17.42 -23.88
CA TYR A 18 20.22 17.53 -22.60
C TYR A 18 21.07 16.32 -22.25
N ASP A 19 21.09 15.29 -23.08
CA ASP A 19 21.76 14.01 -22.80
C ASP A 19 21.38 13.43 -21.42
N LEU A 20 20.11 13.66 -21.03
CA LEU A 20 19.64 13.34 -19.69
C LEU A 20 19.67 11.86 -19.38
N VAL A 21 19.29 11.03 -20.36
CA VAL A 21 19.28 9.57 -20.32
C VAL A 21 19.66 8.98 -21.66
N ASN A 22 20.35 7.84 -21.65
CA ASN A 22 20.84 7.15 -22.85
C ASN A 22 20.23 5.73 -22.91
N PRO A 23 18.97 5.58 -23.41
CA PRO A 23 18.32 4.27 -23.45
C PRO A 23 19.03 3.31 -24.38
N LEU A 24 19.04 2.04 -23.99
CA LEU A 24 19.38 0.95 -24.90
C LEU A 24 18.30 0.84 -25.99
N ARG A 25 18.67 0.28 -27.13
CA ARG A 25 17.73 0.01 -28.21
C ARG A 25 17.61 -1.50 -28.39
N THR A 26 16.36 -1.97 -28.47
CA THR A 26 16.08 -3.35 -28.84
C THR A 26 16.36 -3.56 -30.32
N ASP A 27 16.41 -4.82 -30.78
CA ASP A 27 16.58 -5.19 -32.20
C ASP A 27 15.50 -4.55 -33.09
N THR A 28 14.32 -4.25 -32.53
CA THR A 28 13.21 -3.55 -33.20
C THR A 28 13.28 -2.03 -33.05
N ASN A 29 14.43 -1.48 -32.61
CA ASN A 29 14.69 -0.05 -32.41
C ASN A 29 13.77 0.63 -31.36
N ILE A 30 13.20 -0.15 -30.44
CA ILE A 30 12.42 0.38 -29.30
C ILE A 30 13.40 0.80 -28.19
N ARG A 31 13.12 1.93 -27.51
CA ARG A 31 13.90 2.40 -26.37
C ARG A 31 13.63 1.56 -25.13
N ALA A 32 14.67 1.06 -24.51
CA ALA A 32 14.64 0.38 -23.22
C ALA A 32 15.46 1.18 -22.21
N TYR A 33 14.84 1.57 -21.11
CA TYR A 33 15.49 2.28 -20.02
C TYR A 33 15.79 1.31 -18.89
N ASN A 34 17.03 1.31 -18.40
CA ASN A 34 17.38 0.53 -17.21
C ASN A 34 16.92 1.24 -15.93
N ASP A 35 17.01 0.56 -14.79
CA ASP A 35 16.52 1.04 -13.49
C ASP A 35 17.17 2.38 -13.07
N ASN A 36 18.47 2.57 -13.32
CA ASN A 36 19.15 3.82 -13.02
C ASN A 36 18.63 4.98 -13.86
N GLN A 37 18.32 4.74 -15.11
CA GLN A 37 17.73 5.72 -16.00
C GLN A 37 16.29 6.03 -15.61
N LEU A 38 15.52 5.01 -15.21
CA LEU A 38 14.18 5.20 -14.67
C LEU A 38 14.20 6.03 -13.39
N LYS A 39 15.09 5.71 -12.44
CA LYS A 39 15.31 6.51 -11.24
C LYS A 39 15.62 7.97 -11.56
N LYS A 40 16.52 8.20 -12.51
CA LYS A 40 16.86 9.56 -12.96
C LYS A 40 15.64 10.28 -13.52
N ILE A 41 14.86 9.64 -14.40
CA ILE A 41 13.64 10.23 -14.99
C ILE A 41 12.61 10.57 -13.90
N LEU A 42 12.40 9.70 -12.91
CA LEU A 42 11.48 9.94 -11.80
C LEU A 42 11.92 11.12 -10.93
N ASN A 43 13.20 11.17 -10.56
CA ASN A 43 13.77 12.28 -9.81
C ASN A 43 13.68 13.62 -10.57
N VAL A 44 13.99 13.62 -11.85
CA VAL A 44 13.88 14.79 -12.73
C VAL A 44 12.41 15.23 -12.85
N SER A 45 11.49 14.29 -13.04
CA SER A 45 10.05 14.57 -13.04
C SER A 45 9.62 15.26 -11.76
N PHE A 46 10.05 14.74 -10.62
CA PHE A 46 9.76 15.32 -9.31
C PHE A 46 10.26 16.77 -9.21
N LEU A 47 11.52 17.04 -9.58
CA LEU A 47 12.11 18.39 -9.52
C LEU A 47 11.38 19.37 -10.43
N ILE A 48 10.96 18.94 -11.63
CA ILE A 48 10.20 19.78 -12.57
C ILE A 48 8.80 20.08 -12.02
N ASN A 49 8.11 19.10 -11.48
CA ASN A 49 6.79 19.28 -10.88
C ASN A 49 6.84 20.22 -9.65
N ASN A 50 8.02 20.33 -9.01
CA ASN A 50 8.28 21.29 -7.95
C ASN A 50 8.89 22.62 -8.46
N GLY A 51 8.70 22.95 -9.73
CA GLY A 51 9.01 24.27 -10.30
C GLY A 51 10.43 24.47 -10.85
N MET A 52 11.28 23.42 -10.84
CA MET A 52 12.62 23.54 -11.43
C MET A 52 12.57 23.47 -12.96
N LYS A 53 13.33 24.32 -13.63
CA LYS A 53 13.46 24.27 -15.10
C LYS A 53 14.32 23.07 -15.52
N ILE A 54 13.90 22.34 -16.56
CA ILE A 54 14.64 21.17 -17.09
C ILE A 54 16.11 21.48 -17.40
N SER A 55 16.41 22.64 -17.95
CA SER A 55 17.80 23.03 -18.26
C SER A 55 18.69 23.09 -17.02
N LYS A 56 18.12 23.52 -15.88
CA LYS A 56 18.84 23.55 -14.59
C LYS A 56 19.00 22.15 -14.00
N VAL A 57 17.98 21.32 -14.11
CA VAL A 57 18.04 19.93 -13.60
C VAL A 57 19.03 19.10 -14.42
N ALA A 58 19.05 19.28 -15.73
CA ALA A 58 19.94 18.56 -16.63
C ALA A 58 21.44 18.91 -16.48
N SER A 59 21.76 20.05 -15.88
CA SER A 59 23.15 20.44 -15.56
C SER A 59 23.67 19.86 -14.24
N LEU A 60 22.82 19.19 -13.46
CA LEU A 60 23.18 18.58 -12.18
C LEU A 60 23.69 17.16 -12.37
N SER A 61 24.63 16.75 -11.50
CA SER A 61 25.02 15.35 -11.36
C SER A 61 23.86 14.52 -10.77
N ASN A 62 23.96 13.20 -10.86
CA ASN A 62 22.96 12.30 -10.27
C ASN A 62 22.84 12.47 -8.75
N ASP A 63 23.97 12.72 -8.08
CA ASP A 63 24.01 12.92 -6.62
C ASP A 63 23.34 14.25 -6.23
N GLU A 64 23.63 15.33 -6.97
CA GLU A 64 22.96 16.64 -6.77
C GLU A 64 21.47 16.59 -7.06
N ILE A 65 21.03 15.82 -8.06
CA ILE A 65 19.61 15.57 -8.34
C ILE A 65 18.97 14.86 -7.12
N SER A 66 19.62 13.81 -6.61
CA SER A 66 19.13 13.06 -5.45
C SER A 66 19.06 13.92 -4.20
N GLU A 67 20.08 14.71 -3.93
CA GLU A 67 20.13 15.63 -2.79
C GLU A 67 19.02 16.72 -2.89
N LYS A 68 18.80 17.29 -4.07
CA LYS A 68 17.72 18.26 -4.27
C LYS A 68 16.33 17.66 -4.11
N VAL A 69 16.13 16.42 -4.56
CA VAL A 69 14.90 15.68 -4.30
C VAL A 69 14.71 15.54 -2.78
N LEU A 70 15.72 15.13 -2.03
CA LEU A 70 15.66 15.03 -0.56
C LEU A 70 15.34 16.38 0.11
N GLN A 71 15.98 17.47 -0.33
CA GLN A 71 15.74 18.81 0.20
C GLN A 71 14.31 19.32 -0.07
N LEU A 72 13.78 19.07 -1.25
CA LEU A 72 12.40 19.45 -1.60
C LEU A 72 11.37 18.56 -0.96
N THR A 73 11.67 17.27 -0.78
CA THR A 73 10.78 16.34 -0.06
C THR A 73 10.56 16.79 1.38
N SER A 74 11.59 17.35 2.02
CA SER A 74 11.48 17.88 3.39
C SER A 74 10.66 19.17 3.47
N LYS A 75 10.38 19.85 2.35
CA LYS A 75 9.68 21.15 2.25
C LYS A 75 8.34 21.10 1.51
N ALA A 76 8.03 20.00 0.81
CA ALA A 76 6.86 19.95 -0.05
C ALA A 76 5.59 19.55 0.72
N GLU A 77 4.52 20.27 0.51
CA GLU A 77 3.14 19.86 0.86
C GLU A 77 2.72 18.71 -0.07
N GLY A 78 3.17 17.50 0.19
CA GLY A 78 2.78 16.33 -0.58
C GLY A 78 3.72 15.14 -0.43
N PHE A 79 3.17 13.94 -0.58
CA PHE A 79 3.90 12.68 -0.40
C PHE A 79 4.42 12.07 -1.70
N GLU A 80 4.33 12.80 -2.82
CA GLU A 80 4.62 12.28 -4.17
C GLU A 80 6.05 11.72 -4.29
N SER A 81 7.03 12.35 -3.64
CA SER A 81 8.41 11.85 -3.65
C SER A 81 8.57 10.54 -2.87
N HIS A 82 7.89 10.41 -1.74
CA HIS A 82 7.90 9.18 -0.96
C HIS A 82 7.20 8.05 -1.71
N ILE A 83 6.07 8.36 -2.38
CA ILE A 83 5.34 7.42 -3.26
C ILE A 83 6.28 6.93 -4.37
N ASN A 84 6.98 7.85 -5.05
CA ASN A 84 7.95 7.49 -6.09
C ASN A 84 9.10 6.64 -5.57
N SER A 85 9.60 6.92 -4.36
CA SER A 85 10.64 6.12 -3.71
C SER A 85 10.16 4.70 -3.40
N PHE A 86 8.92 4.52 -2.94
CA PHE A 86 8.35 3.19 -2.72
C PHE A 86 8.07 2.43 -4.03
N VAL A 87 7.64 3.11 -5.08
CA VAL A 87 7.53 2.50 -6.42
C VAL A 87 8.90 2.01 -6.89
N LEU A 88 9.94 2.84 -6.77
CA LEU A 88 11.30 2.47 -7.15
C LEU A 88 11.82 1.30 -6.31
N CYS A 89 11.58 1.34 -4.99
CA CYS A 89 11.89 0.26 -4.07
C CYS A 89 11.27 -1.08 -4.53
N SER A 90 10.00 -1.06 -4.94
CA SER A 90 9.30 -2.22 -5.49
C SER A 90 9.98 -2.76 -6.76
N LEU A 91 10.29 -1.86 -7.70
CA LEU A 91 10.92 -2.22 -8.98
C LEU A 91 12.32 -2.85 -8.82
N GLN A 92 13.08 -2.41 -7.82
CA GLN A 92 14.47 -2.82 -7.58
C GLN A 92 14.64 -3.83 -6.45
N PHE A 93 13.57 -4.24 -5.77
CA PHE A 93 13.63 -5.05 -4.54
C PHE A 93 14.54 -4.42 -3.45
N ASP A 94 14.55 -3.08 -3.37
CA ASP A 94 15.46 -2.34 -2.50
C ASP A 94 14.87 -2.14 -1.09
N GLN A 95 15.20 -3.06 -0.19
CA GLN A 95 14.79 -3.00 1.22
C GLN A 95 15.41 -1.83 1.98
N VAL A 96 16.62 -1.40 1.61
CA VAL A 96 17.30 -0.29 2.27
C VAL A 96 16.60 1.02 1.95
N LEU A 97 16.26 1.24 0.68
CA LEU A 97 15.48 2.39 0.24
C LEU A 97 14.11 2.43 0.93
N PHE A 98 13.42 1.27 1.03
CA PHE A 98 12.15 1.19 1.76
C PHE A 98 12.28 1.66 3.21
N ASN A 99 13.25 1.09 3.95
CA ASN A 99 13.40 1.38 5.37
C ASN A 99 13.81 2.84 5.63
N ASN A 100 14.67 3.40 4.78
CA ASN A 100 15.07 4.82 4.87
C ASN A 100 13.87 5.75 4.62
N THR A 101 13.10 5.50 3.55
CA THR A 101 11.91 6.29 3.21
C THR A 101 10.84 6.20 4.30
N TYR A 102 10.57 4.98 4.80
CA TYR A 102 9.64 4.78 5.90
C TYR A 102 10.13 5.44 7.20
N GLY A 103 11.42 5.36 7.52
CA GLY A 103 12.02 5.99 8.68
C GLY A 103 11.78 7.50 8.70
N GLN A 104 12.03 8.19 7.58
CA GLN A 104 11.77 9.64 7.44
C GLN A 104 10.30 10.00 7.68
N LEU A 105 9.38 9.18 7.18
CA LEU A 105 7.94 9.39 7.39
C LEU A 105 7.54 9.15 8.85
N LYS A 106 8.06 8.09 9.47
CA LYS A 106 7.75 7.70 10.85
C LYS A 106 8.19 8.75 11.88
N GLU A 107 9.20 9.57 11.59
CA GLU A 107 9.61 10.67 12.45
C GLU A 107 8.51 11.74 12.64
N LYS A 108 7.61 11.88 11.69
CA LYS A 108 6.60 12.95 11.64
C LYS A 108 5.16 12.45 11.71
N TYR A 109 4.91 11.20 11.30
CA TYR A 109 3.57 10.66 11.11
C TYR A 109 3.44 9.27 11.73
N ASN A 110 2.25 8.95 12.25
CA ASN A 110 1.91 7.61 12.68
C ASN A 110 1.64 6.68 11.48
N LEU A 111 1.60 5.37 11.71
CA LEU A 111 1.42 4.40 10.64
C LEU A 111 0.06 4.54 9.94
N ALA A 112 -1.00 4.90 10.67
CA ALA A 112 -2.32 5.12 10.07
C ALA A 112 -2.27 6.24 9.01
N PHE A 113 -1.69 7.37 9.36
CA PHE A 113 -1.52 8.48 8.44
C PHE A 113 -0.64 8.11 7.22
N ILE A 114 0.48 7.41 7.45
CA ILE A 114 1.38 6.94 6.38
C ILE A 114 0.64 5.98 5.45
N TYR A 115 -0.16 5.07 6.00
CA TYR A 115 -0.95 4.14 5.19
C TYR A 115 -1.93 4.86 4.28
N GLU A 116 -2.72 5.76 4.83
CA GLU A 116 -3.77 6.46 4.09
C GLU A 116 -3.20 7.40 3.02
N ASN A 117 -2.14 8.14 3.34
CA ASN A 117 -1.63 9.22 2.50
C ASN A 117 -0.45 8.83 1.61
N VAL A 118 0.24 7.72 1.92
CA VAL A 118 1.42 7.28 1.15
C VAL A 118 1.25 5.86 0.62
N PHE A 119 0.96 4.87 1.48
CA PHE A 119 0.93 3.48 1.04
C PHE A 119 -0.26 3.17 0.13
N ILE A 120 -1.48 3.66 0.44
CA ILE A 120 -2.64 3.47 -0.46
C ILE A 120 -2.38 4.08 -1.85
N PRO A 121 -1.93 5.34 -2.01
CA PRO A 121 -1.55 5.88 -3.31
C PRO A 121 -0.45 5.09 -4.01
N THR A 122 0.57 4.63 -3.26
CA THR A 122 1.64 3.79 -3.80
C THR A 122 1.09 2.46 -4.35
N LEU A 123 0.28 1.74 -3.56
CA LEU A 123 -0.32 0.47 -3.98
C LEU A 123 -1.24 0.62 -5.19
N ARG A 124 -2.00 1.73 -5.28
CA ARG A 124 -2.80 2.05 -6.48
C ARG A 124 -1.92 2.23 -7.71
N ARG A 125 -0.79 2.92 -7.57
CA ARG A 125 0.18 3.12 -8.67
C ARG A 125 0.82 1.80 -9.10
N ILE A 126 1.25 0.98 -8.13
CA ILE A 126 1.78 -0.37 -8.37
C ILE A 126 0.74 -1.25 -9.09
N GLY A 127 -0.52 -1.23 -8.65
CA GLY A 127 -1.61 -1.97 -9.31
C GLY A 127 -1.85 -1.54 -10.77
N ALA A 128 -1.76 -0.22 -11.05
CA ALA A 128 -1.85 0.29 -12.42
C ALA A 128 -0.67 -0.18 -13.29
N LEU A 129 0.54 -0.21 -12.75
CA LEU A 129 1.74 -0.70 -13.44
C LEU A 129 1.69 -2.20 -13.70
N TRP A 130 1.21 -2.98 -12.73
CA TRP A 130 0.98 -4.41 -12.93
C TRP A 130 -0.06 -4.67 -14.03
N SER A 131 -1.19 -3.96 -14.00
CA SER A 131 -2.25 -4.10 -15.02
C SER A 131 -1.79 -3.72 -16.42
N SER A 132 -0.77 -2.87 -16.57
CA SER A 132 -0.17 -2.49 -17.84
C SER A 132 1.00 -3.38 -18.28
N GLY A 133 1.38 -4.38 -17.48
CA GLY A 133 2.51 -5.27 -17.74
C GLY A 133 3.88 -4.63 -17.53
N GLU A 134 3.95 -3.47 -16.90
CA GLU A 134 5.20 -2.76 -16.61
C GLU A 134 5.83 -3.20 -15.28
N LEU A 135 5.11 -4.01 -14.52
CA LEU A 135 5.54 -4.57 -13.25
C LEU A 135 5.06 -6.02 -13.16
N PHE A 136 5.88 -6.92 -12.66
CA PHE A 136 5.51 -8.33 -12.46
C PHE A 136 5.14 -8.62 -10.99
N PRO A 137 4.37 -9.69 -10.74
CA PRO A 137 3.74 -9.93 -9.40
C PRO A 137 4.72 -9.93 -8.24
N ALA A 138 5.95 -10.46 -8.41
CA ALA A 138 6.91 -10.52 -7.32
C ALA A 138 7.35 -9.14 -6.82
N GLN A 139 7.36 -8.12 -7.68
CA GLN A 139 7.68 -6.74 -7.30
C GLN A 139 6.58 -6.14 -6.42
N GLU A 140 5.32 -6.36 -6.77
CA GLU A 140 4.18 -5.98 -5.92
C GLU A 140 4.23 -6.71 -4.57
N HIS A 141 4.43 -8.03 -4.59
CA HIS A 141 4.50 -8.85 -3.37
C HIS A 141 5.64 -8.42 -2.45
N PHE A 142 6.80 -8.04 -3.00
CA PHE A 142 7.90 -7.52 -2.20
C PHE A 142 7.47 -6.26 -1.42
N LEU A 143 6.90 -5.28 -2.11
CA LEU A 143 6.44 -4.05 -1.46
C LEU A 143 5.34 -4.32 -0.43
N SER A 144 4.35 -5.12 -0.81
CA SER A 144 3.25 -5.52 0.07
C SER A 144 3.76 -6.19 1.34
N ASN A 145 4.72 -7.10 1.25
CA ASN A 145 5.32 -7.75 2.42
C ASN A 145 6.07 -6.76 3.31
N MET A 146 6.81 -5.81 2.74
CA MET A 146 7.49 -4.77 3.51
C MET A 146 6.51 -3.88 4.28
N ILE A 147 5.39 -3.52 3.67
CA ILE A 147 4.31 -2.74 4.33
C ILE A 147 3.65 -3.57 5.43
N LYS A 148 3.32 -4.84 5.17
CA LYS A 148 2.72 -5.75 6.17
C LYS A 148 3.58 -5.90 7.41
N GLN A 149 4.90 -5.98 7.27
CA GLN A 149 5.81 -6.01 8.43
C GLN A 149 5.64 -4.80 9.35
N LYS A 150 5.34 -3.61 8.79
CA LYS A 150 5.09 -2.41 9.61
C LYS A 150 3.77 -2.50 10.37
N PHE A 151 2.74 -3.07 9.76
CA PHE A 151 1.47 -3.35 10.45
C PHE A 151 1.64 -4.39 11.55
N TYR A 152 2.29 -5.54 11.28
CA TYR A 152 2.50 -6.57 12.30
C TYR A 152 3.29 -6.03 13.49
N HIS A 153 4.34 -5.26 13.23
CA HIS A 153 5.10 -4.60 14.29
C HIS A 153 4.24 -3.64 15.11
N SER A 154 3.38 -2.83 14.48
CA SER A 154 2.49 -1.90 15.18
C SER A 154 1.43 -2.64 15.99
N ILE A 155 0.82 -3.69 15.41
CA ILE A 155 -0.19 -4.52 16.06
C ILE A 155 0.37 -5.25 17.30
N GLU A 156 1.60 -5.76 17.22
CA GLU A 156 2.28 -6.44 18.33
C GLU A 156 2.58 -5.48 19.48
N ASN A 157 3.02 -4.26 19.15
CA ASN A 157 3.39 -3.24 20.13
C ASN A 157 2.22 -2.35 20.58
N ALA A 158 1.01 -2.58 20.07
CA ALA A 158 -0.17 -1.86 20.52
C ALA A 158 -0.43 -2.18 22.01
N SER A 159 -0.29 -1.18 22.85
CA SER A 159 -0.61 -1.32 24.28
C SER A 159 -2.13 -1.40 24.42
N PRO A 160 -2.67 -2.46 25.02
CA PRO A 160 -4.11 -2.54 25.25
C PRO A 160 -4.54 -1.41 26.18
N SER A 161 -5.41 -0.54 25.67
CA SER A 161 -6.06 0.43 26.54
C SER A 161 -7.02 -0.32 27.49
N PRO A 162 -6.94 -0.14 28.81
CA PRO A 162 -7.78 -0.89 29.74
C PRO A 162 -9.26 -0.52 29.71
N ARG A 163 -9.68 0.38 28.81
CA ARG A 163 -10.99 1.02 28.81
C ARG A 163 -12.09 0.28 28.06
N ILE A 164 -11.75 -0.52 27.06
CA ILE A 164 -12.74 -1.24 26.25
C ILE A 164 -12.47 -2.74 26.39
N ARG A 165 -13.46 -3.50 26.92
CA ARG A 165 -13.38 -4.97 27.02
C ARG A 165 -14.15 -5.67 25.89
N GLN A 166 -14.52 -4.93 24.85
CA GLN A 166 -15.28 -5.46 23.72
C GLN A 166 -14.37 -6.30 22.82
N LYS A 167 -14.90 -7.43 22.38
CA LYS A 167 -14.23 -8.33 21.45
C LYS A 167 -14.56 -7.99 20.02
N ALA A 168 -13.55 -7.79 19.20
CA ALA A 168 -13.69 -7.63 17.77
C ALA A 168 -13.19 -8.90 17.05
N PHE A 169 -13.99 -9.47 16.16
CA PHE A 169 -13.61 -10.59 15.31
C PHE A 169 -13.44 -10.12 13.88
N LEU A 170 -12.23 -10.29 13.34
CA LEU A 170 -11.81 -9.82 12.03
C LEU A 170 -11.52 -11.02 11.11
N PHE A 171 -12.08 -10.99 9.91
CA PHE A 171 -11.89 -12.03 8.91
C PHE A 171 -12.09 -11.49 7.50
N LEU A 172 -11.60 -12.22 6.49
CA LEU A 172 -11.95 -11.98 5.09
C LEU A 172 -12.93 -13.06 4.61
N PRO A 173 -13.87 -12.69 3.70
CA PRO A 173 -14.71 -13.67 3.04
C PRO A 173 -13.85 -14.70 2.27
N PRO A 174 -14.36 -15.92 2.00
CA PRO A 174 -13.58 -16.99 1.35
C PRO A 174 -13.01 -16.63 -0.05
N TRP A 175 -13.58 -15.63 -0.70
CA TRP A 175 -13.17 -15.17 -2.04
C TRP A 175 -12.23 -13.96 -2.03
N GLU A 176 -11.86 -13.44 -0.85
CA GLU A 176 -11.07 -12.22 -0.72
C GLU A 176 -9.66 -12.52 -0.19
N ASP A 177 -8.66 -11.98 -0.90
CA ASP A 177 -7.25 -12.14 -0.54
C ASP A 177 -6.56 -10.84 -0.14
N HIS A 178 -7.22 -9.68 -0.34
CA HIS A 178 -6.64 -8.37 -0.06
C HIS A 178 -6.78 -8.00 1.42
N ASP A 179 -5.73 -8.22 2.19
CA ASP A 179 -5.74 -8.17 3.65
C ASP A 179 -5.28 -6.82 4.26
N PHE A 180 -4.89 -5.84 3.47
CA PHE A 180 -4.40 -4.55 4.01
C PHE A 180 -5.44 -3.81 4.85
N ALA A 181 -6.68 -3.73 4.38
CA ALA A 181 -7.74 -3.07 5.14
C ALA A 181 -8.03 -3.82 6.45
N LEU A 182 -7.91 -5.17 6.44
CA LEU A 182 -8.06 -5.98 7.64
C LEU A 182 -6.92 -5.72 8.64
N LEU A 183 -5.66 -5.66 8.18
CA LEU A 183 -4.50 -5.34 9.02
C LEU A 183 -4.59 -3.92 9.59
N TYR A 184 -5.00 -2.95 8.77
CA TYR A 184 -5.22 -1.57 9.21
C TYR A 184 -6.28 -1.51 10.30
N SER A 185 -7.43 -2.16 10.11
CA SER A 185 -8.51 -2.20 11.10
C SER A 185 -8.10 -2.91 12.39
N ASN A 186 -7.33 -4.01 12.28
CA ASN A 186 -6.77 -4.69 13.45
C ASN A 186 -5.89 -3.75 14.28
N MET A 187 -5.00 -2.99 13.64
CA MET A 187 -4.15 -2.02 14.29
C MET A 187 -4.99 -0.95 15.02
N ILE A 188 -5.92 -0.32 14.31
CA ILE A 188 -6.77 0.75 14.86
C ILE A 188 -7.62 0.25 16.03
N LEU A 189 -8.23 -0.93 15.91
CA LEU A 189 -9.06 -1.49 16.98
C LEU A 189 -8.22 -1.81 18.23
N LYS A 190 -7.03 -2.40 18.07
CA LYS A 190 -6.13 -2.64 19.20
C LYS A 190 -5.65 -1.35 19.87
N GLU A 191 -5.26 -0.35 19.09
CA GLU A 191 -4.88 0.97 19.62
C GLU A 191 -6.02 1.63 20.41
N ASN A 192 -7.26 1.34 20.05
CA ASN A 192 -8.45 1.79 20.76
C ASN A 192 -8.93 0.86 21.89
N GLY A 193 -8.19 -0.21 22.19
CA GLY A 193 -8.40 -1.05 23.36
C GLY A 193 -9.37 -2.21 23.18
N TYR A 194 -9.70 -2.58 21.94
CA TYR A 194 -10.47 -3.79 21.67
C TYR A 194 -9.61 -5.05 21.86
N ASP A 195 -10.25 -6.12 22.35
CA ASP A 195 -9.70 -7.47 22.30
C ASP A 195 -9.94 -8.05 20.88
N VAL A 196 -8.91 -8.04 20.05
CA VAL A 196 -9.04 -8.36 18.63
C VAL A 196 -8.62 -9.78 18.35
N VAL A 197 -9.55 -10.57 17.82
CA VAL A 197 -9.31 -11.88 17.22
C VAL A 197 -9.33 -11.72 15.70
N ASN A 198 -8.16 -11.78 15.08
CA ASN A 198 -8.01 -11.69 13.63
C ASN A 198 -7.62 -13.06 13.06
N VAL A 199 -8.50 -13.68 12.28
CA VAL A 199 -8.25 -14.98 11.62
C VAL A 199 -7.74 -14.84 10.19
N GLY A 200 -7.67 -13.61 9.68
CA GLY A 200 -7.07 -13.33 8.38
C GLY A 200 -7.92 -13.78 7.20
N LYS A 201 -7.25 -14.37 6.22
CA LYS A 201 -7.81 -14.79 4.92
C LYS A 201 -7.74 -16.32 4.74
N THR A 202 -8.34 -16.78 3.64
CA THR A 202 -8.31 -18.22 3.24
C THR A 202 -8.99 -19.13 4.27
N ILE A 203 -10.11 -18.67 4.81
CA ILE A 203 -10.91 -19.40 5.79
C ILE A 203 -12.27 -19.76 5.17
N SER A 204 -12.80 -20.96 5.44
CA SER A 204 -14.12 -21.37 4.97
C SER A 204 -15.23 -20.62 5.70
N PHE A 205 -16.37 -20.46 5.04
CA PHE A 205 -17.53 -19.80 5.65
C PHE A 205 -18.00 -20.53 6.91
N ASP A 206 -18.04 -21.85 6.90
CA ASP A 206 -18.42 -22.67 8.08
C ASP A 206 -17.48 -22.41 9.27
N SER A 207 -16.17 -22.25 9.01
CA SER A 207 -15.20 -21.92 10.07
C SER A 207 -15.42 -20.51 10.62
N ILE A 208 -15.84 -19.56 9.78
CA ILE A 208 -16.21 -18.21 10.24
C ILE A 208 -17.39 -18.30 11.22
N LEU A 209 -18.45 -19.04 10.87
CA LEU A 209 -19.62 -19.22 11.73
C LEU A 209 -19.27 -19.90 13.05
N GLN A 210 -18.44 -20.97 13.02
CA GLN A 210 -17.94 -21.62 14.24
C GLN A 210 -17.13 -20.67 15.13
N CYS A 211 -16.32 -19.80 14.54
CA CYS A 211 -15.57 -18.79 15.29
C CYS A 211 -16.52 -17.77 15.94
N ILE A 212 -17.54 -17.29 15.23
CA ILE A 212 -18.54 -16.35 15.75
C ILE A 212 -19.24 -16.96 16.97
N ASP A 213 -19.70 -18.20 16.87
CA ASP A 213 -20.37 -18.91 17.97
C ASP A 213 -19.45 -19.09 19.19
N LYS A 214 -18.19 -19.47 18.96
CA LYS A 214 -17.21 -19.69 20.03
C LYS A 214 -16.72 -18.41 20.70
N ILE A 215 -16.45 -17.37 19.93
CA ILE A 215 -15.85 -16.11 20.40
C ILE A 215 -16.92 -15.20 21.01
N LYS A 216 -18.14 -15.21 20.45
CA LYS A 216 -19.25 -14.30 20.77
C LYS A 216 -18.79 -12.84 20.77
N PRO A 217 -18.33 -12.35 19.60
CA PRO A 217 -17.77 -11.02 19.49
C PRO A 217 -18.84 -9.93 19.62
N ASP A 218 -18.44 -8.79 20.15
CA ASP A 218 -19.27 -7.56 20.18
C ASP A 218 -19.26 -6.82 18.84
N LEU A 219 -18.17 -7.03 18.05
CA LEU A 219 -17.98 -6.40 16.76
C LEU A 219 -17.47 -7.44 15.75
N LEU A 220 -18.14 -7.51 14.60
CA LEU A 220 -17.66 -8.22 13.41
C LEU A 220 -17.13 -7.21 12.40
N PHE A 221 -15.94 -7.48 11.89
CA PHE A 221 -15.35 -6.66 10.83
C PHE A 221 -14.86 -7.54 9.68
N THR A 222 -15.31 -7.23 8.49
CA THR A 222 -14.82 -7.82 7.25
C THR A 222 -14.69 -6.76 6.16
N THR A 223 -13.87 -7.03 5.17
CA THR A 223 -13.67 -6.13 4.03
C THR A 223 -13.47 -6.96 2.77
N PHE A 224 -13.86 -6.41 1.63
CA PHE A 224 -13.60 -7.02 0.33
C PHE A 224 -13.46 -5.92 -0.74
N ILE A 225 -12.56 -6.15 -1.67
CA ILE A 225 -12.24 -5.27 -2.79
C ILE A 225 -12.66 -5.93 -4.11
N VAL A 226 -12.62 -7.27 -4.13
CA VAL A 226 -13.04 -8.05 -5.31
C VAL A 226 -14.54 -7.93 -5.48
N GLY A 227 -14.94 -7.41 -6.65
CA GLY A 227 -16.36 -7.28 -7.00
C GLY A 227 -17.07 -8.63 -7.02
N GLN A 228 -18.18 -8.72 -6.28
CA GLN A 228 -19.06 -9.89 -6.26
C GLN A 228 -20.47 -9.52 -6.73
N LYS A 229 -21.23 -10.53 -7.15
CA LYS A 229 -22.65 -10.33 -7.45
C LYS A 229 -23.39 -9.91 -6.18
N VAL A 230 -24.32 -8.97 -6.29
CA VAL A 230 -25.12 -8.46 -5.15
C VAL A 230 -25.79 -9.61 -4.39
N THR A 231 -26.28 -10.63 -5.10
CA THR A 231 -26.91 -11.82 -4.50
C THR A 231 -25.95 -12.62 -3.61
N VAL A 232 -24.66 -12.72 -3.97
CA VAL A 232 -23.64 -13.39 -3.16
C VAL A 232 -23.34 -12.60 -1.89
N LEU A 233 -23.24 -11.28 -2.03
CA LEU A 233 -23.02 -10.39 -0.86
C LEU A 233 -24.22 -10.41 0.08
N GLN A 234 -25.44 -10.36 -0.45
CA GLN A 234 -26.65 -10.42 0.36
C GLN A 234 -26.73 -11.74 1.11
N GLN A 235 -26.54 -12.87 0.43
CA GLN A 235 -26.54 -14.20 1.07
C GLN A 235 -25.48 -14.29 2.19
N PHE A 236 -24.27 -13.79 1.94
CA PHE A 236 -23.21 -13.76 2.94
C PHE A 236 -23.61 -12.94 4.18
N CYS A 237 -24.20 -11.77 3.98
CA CYS A 237 -24.71 -10.94 5.09
C CYS A 237 -25.83 -11.62 5.85
N ASP A 238 -26.78 -12.25 5.14
CA ASP A 238 -27.91 -12.94 5.75
C ASP A 238 -27.45 -14.14 6.58
N ASP A 239 -26.52 -14.93 6.07
CA ASP A 239 -25.96 -16.09 6.80
C ASP A 239 -25.19 -15.66 8.06
N VAL A 240 -24.43 -14.57 8.01
CA VAL A 240 -23.74 -14.00 9.18
C VAL A 240 -24.74 -13.44 10.18
N ASN A 241 -25.78 -12.73 9.74
CA ASN A 241 -26.83 -12.18 10.59
C ASN A 241 -27.64 -13.27 11.30
N LEU A 242 -28.00 -14.34 10.61
CA LEU A 242 -28.67 -15.50 11.20
C LEU A 242 -27.83 -16.12 12.33
N SER A 243 -26.53 -16.23 12.15
CA SER A 243 -25.62 -16.71 13.20
C SER A 243 -25.61 -15.78 14.42
N LEU A 244 -25.64 -14.46 14.23
CA LEU A 244 -25.69 -13.48 15.33
C LEU A 244 -27.01 -13.51 16.10
N ILE A 245 -28.13 -13.75 15.45
CA ILE A 245 -29.44 -13.86 16.10
C ILE A 245 -29.46 -15.04 17.09
N HIS A 246 -28.85 -16.17 16.74
CA HIS A 246 -28.75 -17.30 17.66
C HIS A 246 -27.87 -17.03 18.90
N ILE A 247 -26.92 -16.09 18.81
CA ILE A 247 -26.08 -15.68 19.94
C ILE A 247 -26.83 -14.73 20.90
N SER A 248 -27.79 -13.99 20.40
CA SER A 248 -28.54 -12.98 21.16
C SER A 248 -29.80 -13.50 21.85
N GLU A 249 -30.26 -14.70 21.56
CA GLU A 249 -31.38 -15.32 22.28
C GLU A 249 -30.92 -15.78 23.67
N PRO A 250 -31.50 -15.25 24.76
CA PRO A 250 -31.23 -15.80 26.08
C PRO A 250 -31.73 -17.25 26.15
N THR A 251 -30.85 -18.18 26.50
CA THR A 251 -31.22 -19.55 26.82
C THR A 251 -32.37 -19.51 27.85
N ARG A 252 -33.59 -19.89 27.44
CA ARG A 252 -34.70 -20.06 28.35
C ARG A 252 -34.28 -21.10 29.38
N PRO A 253 -34.36 -20.80 30.69
CA PRO A 253 -34.16 -21.86 31.70
C PRO A 253 -35.31 -22.83 31.55
N GLY A 254 -34.94 -24.13 31.34
CA GLY A 254 -35.88 -25.25 31.38
C GLY A 254 -36.34 -25.53 32.81
#